data_38b2f2fbfe8646de188e366ea5b3b0cc
#
_entry.id   38b2f2fbfe8646de188e366ea5b3b0cc
#
_cell.length_a   1.000
_cell.length_b   1.000
_cell.length_c   1.000
_cell.angle_alpha   90.00
_cell.angle_beta   90.00
_cell.angle_gamma   90.00
#
_symmetry.space_group_name_H-M   'P 1'
#
loop_
_entity.id
_entity.type
_entity.pdbx_description
1 polymer ?
#
loop_
_entity_poly.entity_id
_entity_poly.type
_entity_poly.pdbx_seq_one_letter_code
_entity_poly.pdbx_strand_id
1 'polypeptide(L)'
;MQPSEDALVFIVDDDAGVREALAWLLRSRRLPSESFDSADAFAAFLNASSRSAWCPSQPGCLLLDVRMPGMSGLALFEQLIERQLLNVLPVIFLTGHADVPTAVDAVKRGAFDFCEKPFSDNALVDRIEQALQRSATTLQVQRAKQTLQQSLADLTERERDVMRLVVEGLPNKLIADQLDISVRTVEVHRARVFEKMAVKSAVELANLLRGE
;
A
#
# COMPACT_ATOMS: atom_id res chain seq x y z
N MET A 1 -14.54 -13.02 3.39
CA MET A 1 -14.34 -11.62 3.82
C MET A 1 -14.79 -10.75 2.65
N GLN A 2 -15.71 -9.81 2.84
CA GLN A 2 -16.19 -9.00 1.72
C GLN A 2 -15.03 -8.11 1.23
N PRO A 3 -14.83 -7.95 -0.11
CA PRO A 3 -13.89 -6.97 -0.62
C PRO A 3 -14.30 -5.60 -0.06
N SER A 4 -13.31 -4.79 0.32
CA SER A 4 -13.59 -3.43 0.82
C SER A 4 -14.34 -2.68 -0.28
N GLU A 5 -15.47 -2.04 0.05
CA GLU A 5 -16.30 -1.25 -0.87
C GLU A 5 -15.52 -0.14 -1.62
N ASP A 6 -14.29 0.11 -1.20
CA ASP A 6 -13.39 1.15 -1.72
C ASP A 6 -12.23 0.61 -2.58
N ALA A 7 -12.26 -0.64 -3.04
CA ALA A 7 -11.19 -1.17 -3.88
C ALA A 7 -11.38 -0.77 -5.35
N LEU A 8 -10.27 -0.61 -6.12
CA LEU A 8 -10.31 -0.24 -7.53
C LEU A 8 -9.42 -1.18 -8.36
N VAL A 9 -9.98 -1.72 -9.44
CA VAL A 9 -9.24 -2.54 -10.41
C VAL A 9 -8.96 -1.72 -11.66
N PHE A 10 -7.68 -1.56 -11.99
CA PHE A 10 -7.27 -0.94 -13.25
C PHE A 10 -7.15 -2.01 -14.34
N ILE A 11 -7.66 -1.72 -15.53
CA ILE A 11 -7.59 -2.59 -16.69
C ILE A 11 -6.79 -1.86 -17.77
N VAL A 12 -5.69 -2.43 -18.21
CA VAL A 12 -4.84 -1.88 -19.28
C VAL A 12 -4.68 -2.94 -20.37
N ASP A 13 -5.38 -2.74 -21.47
CA ASP A 13 -5.44 -3.66 -22.61
C ASP A 13 -5.80 -2.85 -23.85
N ASP A 14 -5.21 -3.10 -25.01
CA ASP A 14 -5.52 -2.35 -26.25
C ASP A 14 -6.82 -2.84 -26.93
N ASP A 15 -7.27 -4.05 -26.66
CA ASP A 15 -8.53 -4.60 -27.17
C ASP A 15 -9.75 -4.06 -26.38
N ALA A 16 -10.57 -3.25 -27.03
CA ALA A 16 -11.78 -2.69 -26.45
C ALA A 16 -12.77 -3.78 -25.99
N GLY A 17 -12.89 -4.90 -26.74
CA GLY A 17 -13.77 -6.00 -26.38
C GLY A 17 -13.33 -6.70 -25.08
N VAL A 18 -12.03 -6.86 -24.88
CA VAL A 18 -11.46 -7.41 -23.63
C VAL A 18 -11.73 -6.45 -22.46
N ARG A 19 -11.49 -5.14 -22.63
CA ARG A 19 -11.76 -4.15 -21.59
C ARG A 19 -13.23 -4.13 -21.17
N GLU A 20 -14.14 -4.14 -22.16
CA GLU A 20 -15.59 -4.14 -21.89
C GLU A 20 -16.04 -5.44 -21.16
N ALA A 21 -15.56 -6.60 -21.61
CA ALA A 21 -15.86 -7.88 -20.97
C ALA A 21 -15.36 -7.93 -19.51
N LEU A 22 -14.14 -7.48 -19.26
CA LEU A 22 -13.56 -7.40 -17.93
C LEU A 22 -14.32 -6.40 -17.04
N ALA A 23 -14.63 -5.22 -17.55
CA ALA A 23 -15.41 -4.22 -16.80
C ALA A 23 -16.80 -4.75 -16.44
N TRP A 24 -17.46 -5.48 -17.34
CA TRP A 24 -18.73 -6.12 -17.07
C TRP A 24 -18.62 -7.22 -16.00
N LEU A 25 -17.60 -8.10 -16.10
CA LEU A 25 -17.31 -9.13 -15.12
C LEU A 25 -17.09 -8.52 -13.72
N LEU A 26 -16.22 -7.52 -13.61
CA LEU A 26 -15.91 -6.85 -12.35
C LEU A 26 -17.14 -6.17 -11.75
N ARG A 27 -17.94 -5.48 -12.58
CA ARG A 27 -19.21 -4.87 -12.14
C ARG A 27 -20.18 -5.91 -11.57
N SER A 28 -20.28 -7.10 -12.20
CA SER A 28 -21.13 -8.19 -11.71
C SER A 28 -20.71 -8.70 -10.32
N ARG A 29 -19.43 -8.50 -9.96
CA ARG A 29 -18.84 -8.84 -8.67
C ARG A 29 -18.74 -7.65 -7.70
N ARG A 30 -19.33 -6.50 -8.05
CA ARG A 30 -19.28 -5.24 -7.27
C ARG A 30 -17.86 -4.72 -7.05
N LEU A 31 -16.97 -4.98 -8.00
CA LEU A 31 -15.61 -4.46 -8.02
C LEU A 31 -15.54 -3.26 -8.97
N PRO A 32 -15.36 -2.03 -8.48
CA PRO A 32 -15.14 -0.87 -9.33
C PRO A 32 -13.91 -1.04 -10.20
N SER A 33 -13.99 -0.58 -11.45
CA SER A 33 -12.87 -0.65 -12.38
C SER A 33 -12.72 0.60 -13.21
N GLU A 34 -11.47 0.90 -13.59
CA GLU A 34 -11.09 1.96 -14.51
C GLU A 34 -10.26 1.35 -15.65
N SER A 35 -10.59 1.72 -16.89
CA SER A 35 -9.99 1.10 -18.08
C SER A 35 -9.16 2.08 -18.86
N PHE A 36 -8.00 1.61 -19.36
CA PHE A 36 -7.05 2.34 -20.19
C PHE A 36 -6.80 1.54 -21.47
N ASP A 37 -6.74 2.20 -22.59
CA ASP A 37 -6.53 1.60 -23.91
C ASP A 37 -5.06 1.36 -24.25
N SER A 38 -4.14 1.82 -23.40
CA SER A 38 -2.71 1.72 -23.62
C SER A 38 -1.91 1.85 -22.33
N ALA A 39 -0.70 1.29 -22.32
CA ALA A 39 0.24 1.49 -21.23
C ALA A 39 0.68 2.96 -21.10
N ASP A 40 0.76 3.68 -22.20
CA ASP A 40 1.08 5.11 -22.23
C ASP A 40 0.00 5.94 -21.52
N ALA A 41 -1.28 5.63 -21.76
CA ALA A 41 -2.40 6.31 -21.09
C ALA A 41 -2.36 6.06 -19.56
N PHE A 42 -2.10 4.83 -19.13
CA PHE A 42 -1.96 4.52 -17.71
C PHE A 42 -0.72 5.17 -17.08
N ALA A 43 0.42 5.17 -17.78
CA ALA A 43 1.62 5.87 -17.32
C ALA A 43 1.39 7.38 -17.18
N ALA A 44 0.65 7.99 -18.11
CA ALA A 44 0.25 9.39 -18.02
C ALA A 44 -0.67 9.65 -16.82
N PHE A 45 -1.64 8.76 -16.54
CA PHE A 45 -2.49 8.81 -15.34
C PHE A 45 -1.64 8.78 -14.06
N LEU A 46 -0.67 7.87 -13.94
CA LEU A 46 0.23 7.81 -12.80
C LEU A 46 1.06 9.11 -12.62
N ASN A 47 1.39 9.78 -13.71
CA ASN A 47 2.18 11.02 -13.72
C ASN A 47 1.36 12.28 -13.45
N ALA A 48 0.06 12.28 -13.77
CA ALA A 48 -0.83 13.43 -13.60
C ALA A 48 -1.09 13.79 -12.13
N SER A 49 -0.87 12.85 -11.23
CA SER A 49 -0.99 13.08 -9.79
C SER A 49 0.21 13.88 -9.28
N SER A 50 0.04 15.20 -9.16
CA SER A 50 1.07 16.25 -8.89
C SER A 50 1.80 16.16 -7.53
N ARG A 51 1.77 15.05 -6.83
CA ARG A 51 2.53 14.83 -5.59
C ARG A 51 3.52 13.70 -5.78
N SER A 52 4.76 13.96 -5.59
CA SER A 52 6.03 13.27 -5.79
C SER A 52 6.10 11.72 -5.80
N ALA A 53 5.03 10.99 -5.67
CA ALA A 53 4.80 9.59 -6.03
C ALA A 53 3.30 9.31 -5.98
N TRP A 54 2.68 8.89 -7.08
CA TRP A 54 1.34 8.34 -7.05
C TRP A 54 1.31 7.15 -6.07
N CYS A 55 0.43 7.23 -5.09
CA CYS A 55 0.16 6.13 -4.17
C CYS A 55 -1.35 5.99 -4.07
N PRO A 56 -1.92 4.80 -4.25
CA PRO A 56 -3.34 4.62 -4.16
C PRO A 56 -3.86 4.98 -2.76
N SER A 57 -4.93 5.77 -2.71
CA SER A 57 -5.61 6.05 -1.44
C SER A 57 -6.47 4.88 -0.96
N GLN A 58 -6.74 3.92 -1.82
CA GLN A 58 -7.56 2.74 -1.61
C GLN A 58 -6.87 1.49 -2.19
N PRO A 59 -7.24 0.27 -1.76
CA PRO A 59 -6.68 -0.95 -2.30
C PRO A 59 -6.86 -1.02 -3.81
N GLY A 60 -5.81 -1.39 -4.53
CA GLY A 60 -5.83 -1.47 -5.99
C GLY A 60 -5.18 -2.72 -6.53
N CYS A 61 -5.57 -3.10 -7.75
CA CYS A 61 -4.97 -4.17 -8.54
C CYS A 61 -4.91 -3.73 -10.01
N LEU A 62 -3.84 -4.09 -10.71
CA LEU A 62 -3.68 -3.81 -12.14
C LEU A 62 -3.79 -5.10 -12.94
N LEU A 63 -4.76 -5.17 -13.85
CA LEU A 63 -4.83 -6.16 -14.93
C LEU A 63 -4.11 -5.55 -16.13
N LEU A 64 -3.07 -6.21 -16.60
CA LEU A 64 -2.16 -5.65 -17.60
C LEU A 64 -1.94 -6.63 -18.74
N ASP A 65 -2.34 -6.25 -19.95
CA ASP A 65 -1.98 -7.03 -21.13
C ASP A 65 -0.47 -6.92 -21.39
N VAL A 66 0.12 -8.04 -21.83
CA VAL A 66 1.56 -8.12 -22.11
C VAL A 66 1.92 -7.36 -23.39
N ARG A 67 1.10 -7.51 -24.46
CA ARG A 67 1.39 -6.98 -25.78
C ARG A 67 0.42 -5.90 -26.19
N MET A 68 0.89 -4.68 -26.22
CA MET A 68 0.12 -3.53 -26.66
C MET A 68 0.95 -2.71 -27.66
N PRO A 69 0.31 -1.99 -28.61
CA PRO A 69 1.00 -1.00 -29.46
C PRO A 69 1.66 0.10 -28.60
N GLY A 70 2.80 0.61 -29.06
CA GLY A 70 3.55 1.61 -28.32
C GLY A 70 4.30 1.00 -27.13
N MET A 71 4.01 1.45 -25.92
CA MET A 71 4.58 0.89 -24.70
C MET A 71 3.97 -0.49 -24.42
N SER A 72 4.80 -1.52 -24.30
CA SER A 72 4.32 -2.85 -23.90
C SER A 72 3.96 -2.91 -22.41
N GLY A 73 3.12 -3.88 -22.02
CA GLY A 73 2.82 -4.11 -20.61
C GLY A 73 4.06 -4.41 -19.75
N LEU A 74 5.06 -5.08 -20.34
CA LEU A 74 6.34 -5.32 -19.66
C LEU A 74 7.11 -4.03 -19.40
N ALA A 75 7.14 -3.11 -20.37
CA ALA A 75 7.80 -1.82 -20.19
C ALA A 75 7.11 -0.96 -19.13
N LEU A 76 5.78 -1.00 -19.07
CA LEU A 76 5.03 -0.37 -17.97
C LEU A 76 5.34 -1.03 -16.62
N PHE A 77 5.42 -2.36 -16.57
CA PHE A 77 5.77 -3.10 -15.37
C PHE A 77 7.14 -2.72 -14.81
N GLU A 78 8.16 -2.52 -15.69
CA GLU A 78 9.47 -2.01 -15.28
C GLU A 78 9.35 -0.66 -14.58
N GLN A 79 8.55 0.27 -15.14
CA GLN A 79 8.32 1.56 -14.48
C GLN A 79 7.65 1.43 -13.11
N LEU A 80 6.74 0.45 -12.94
CA LEU A 80 6.11 0.19 -11.63
C LEU A 80 7.11 -0.38 -10.62
N ILE A 81 8.05 -1.23 -11.05
CA ILE A 81 9.17 -1.72 -10.23
C ILE A 81 10.04 -0.55 -9.77
N GLU A 82 10.50 0.29 -10.69
CA GLU A 82 11.36 1.45 -10.40
C GLU A 82 10.69 2.42 -9.41
N ARG A 83 9.38 2.59 -9.51
CA ARG A 83 8.58 3.41 -8.59
C ARG A 83 8.21 2.71 -7.28
N GLN A 84 8.59 1.45 -7.09
CA GLN A 84 8.28 0.63 -5.91
C GLN A 84 6.76 0.48 -5.65
N LEU A 85 5.95 0.45 -6.71
CA LEU A 85 4.48 0.41 -6.62
C LEU A 85 3.91 -1.00 -6.48
N LEU A 86 4.65 -2.06 -6.79
CA LEU A 86 4.13 -3.43 -6.86
C LEU A 86 3.50 -3.94 -5.56
N ASN A 87 3.92 -3.41 -4.42
CA ASN A 87 3.36 -3.82 -3.13
C ASN A 87 1.97 -3.19 -2.86
N VAL A 88 1.75 -1.97 -3.36
CA VAL A 88 0.48 -1.24 -3.18
C VAL A 88 -0.45 -1.38 -4.37
N LEU A 89 0.09 -1.71 -5.54
CA LEU A 89 -0.62 -1.98 -6.78
C LEU A 89 -0.12 -3.30 -7.38
N PRO A 90 -0.55 -4.47 -6.85
CA PRO A 90 -0.21 -5.76 -7.43
C PRO A 90 -0.65 -5.87 -8.88
N VAL A 91 0.23 -6.44 -9.73
CA VAL A 91 0.02 -6.59 -11.17
C VAL A 91 -0.31 -8.04 -11.48
N ILE A 92 -1.42 -8.26 -12.19
CA ILE A 92 -1.79 -9.54 -12.80
C ILE A 92 -1.69 -9.36 -14.31
N PHE A 93 -0.77 -10.10 -14.94
CA PHE A 93 -0.66 -10.08 -16.39
C PHE A 93 -1.77 -10.87 -17.07
N LEU A 94 -2.38 -10.30 -18.10
CA LEU A 94 -3.24 -11.00 -19.04
C LEU A 94 -2.38 -11.34 -20.26
N THR A 95 -2.23 -12.63 -20.59
CA THR A 95 -1.25 -13.06 -21.59
C THR A 95 -1.87 -14.02 -22.61
N GLY A 96 -1.47 -13.87 -23.87
CA GLY A 96 -1.74 -14.90 -24.88
C GLY A 96 -0.78 -16.09 -24.71
N HIS A 97 -1.11 -17.21 -25.35
CA HIS A 97 -0.38 -18.48 -25.24
C HIS A 97 1.13 -18.36 -25.53
N ALA A 98 1.52 -17.50 -26.47
CA ALA A 98 2.91 -17.31 -26.85
C ALA A 98 3.76 -16.56 -25.78
N ASP A 99 3.13 -15.93 -24.81
CA ASP A 99 3.78 -15.04 -23.85
C ASP A 99 3.93 -15.64 -22.44
N VAL A 100 3.48 -16.87 -22.24
CA VAL A 100 3.56 -17.56 -20.93
C VAL A 100 4.97 -17.57 -20.35
N PRO A 101 6.05 -17.88 -21.08
CA PRO A 101 7.40 -17.84 -20.52
C PRO A 101 7.78 -16.46 -19.99
N THR A 102 7.37 -15.41 -20.69
CA THR A 102 7.61 -14.01 -20.31
C THR A 102 6.80 -13.62 -19.06
N ALA A 103 5.54 -14.07 -18.97
CA ALA A 103 4.71 -13.85 -17.80
C ALA A 103 5.27 -14.55 -16.57
N VAL A 104 5.79 -15.77 -16.70
CA VAL A 104 6.47 -16.50 -15.60
C VAL A 104 7.70 -15.73 -15.10
N ASP A 105 8.48 -15.14 -16.03
CA ASP A 105 9.63 -14.32 -15.61
C ASP A 105 9.17 -13.05 -14.89
N ALA A 106 8.11 -12.40 -15.34
CA ALA A 106 7.54 -11.24 -14.68
C ALA A 106 7.08 -11.55 -13.22
N VAL A 107 6.50 -12.74 -12.99
CA VAL A 107 6.15 -13.18 -11.62
C VAL A 107 7.39 -13.33 -10.75
N LYS A 108 8.49 -13.89 -11.26
CA LYS A 108 9.76 -13.96 -10.53
C LYS A 108 10.34 -12.58 -10.19
N ARG A 109 9.98 -11.56 -10.97
CA ARG A 109 10.41 -10.17 -10.79
C ARG A 109 9.42 -9.35 -9.93
N GLY A 110 8.38 -9.97 -9.40
CA GLY A 110 7.48 -9.36 -8.43
C GLY A 110 6.07 -9.07 -8.94
N ALA A 111 5.70 -9.46 -10.16
CA ALA A 111 4.30 -9.49 -10.56
C ALA A 111 3.53 -10.40 -9.61
N PHE A 112 2.27 -10.06 -9.35
CA PHE A 112 1.45 -10.83 -8.43
C PHE A 112 1.11 -12.21 -9.01
N ASP A 113 0.66 -12.22 -10.26
CA ASP A 113 0.31 -13.44 -10.98
C ASP A 113 0.17 -13.18 -12.49
N PHE A 114 -0.21 -14.21 -13.25
CA PHE A 114 -0.63 -14.08 -14.63
C PHE A 114 -1.87 -14.94 -14.92
N CYS A 115 -2.64 -14.56 -15.94
CA CYS A 115 -3.76 -15.30 -16.47
C CYS A 115 -3.62 -15.45 -17.98
N GLU A 116 -3.61 -16.70 -18.46
CA GLU A 116 -3.60 -17.00 -19.90
C GLU A 116 -5.00 -16.83 -20.49
N LYS A 117 -5.09 -16.08 -21.59
CA LYS A 117 -6.30 -15.91 -22.39
C LYS A 117 -6.51 -17.16 -23.31
N PRO A 118 -7.71 -17.78 -23.33
CA PRO A 118 -8.93 -17.44 -22.59
C PRO A 118 -8.87 -17.95 -21.13
N PHE A 119 -9.28 -17.12 -20.19
CA PHE A 119 -9.29 -17.43 -18.76
C PHE A 119 -10.70 -17.73 -18.24
N SER A 120 -10.76 -18.43 -17.11
CA SER A 120 -12.01 -18.60 -16.36
C SER A 120 -12.31 -17.35 -15.55
N ASP A 121 -13.53 -16.82 -15.66
CA ASP A 121 -14.00 -15.65 -14.91
C ASP A 121 -13.81 -15.81 -13.40
N ASN A 122 -14.16 -16.96 -12.84
CA ASN A 122 -14.03 -17.22 -11.42
C ASN A 122 -12.55 -17.25 -10.99
N ALA A 123 -11.69 -17.91 -11.77
CA ALA A 123 -10.26 -17.98 -11.45
C ALA A 123 -9.58 -16.60 -11.51
N LEU A 124 -9.98 -15.74 -12.45
CA LEU A 124 -9.49 -14.38 -12.54
C LEU A 124 -9.96 -13.55 -11.34
N VAL A 125 -11.25 -13.63 -10.99
CA VAL A 125 -11.81 -12.89 -9.85
C VAL A 125 -11.12 -13.29 -8.53
N ASP A 126 -10.91 -14.58 -8.29
CA ASP A 126 -10.22 -15.07 -7.09
C ASP A 126 -8.80 -14.47 -6.96
N ARG A 127 -8.08 -14.35 -8.08
CA ARG A 127 -6.73 -13.74 -8.10
C ARG A 127 -6.79 -12.24 -7.85
N ILE A 128 -7.76 -11.55 -8.42
CA ILE A 128 -7.99 -10.12 -8.19
C ILE A 128 -8.28 -9.87 -6.71
N GLU A 129 -9.16 -10.66 -6.09
CA GLU A 129 -9.49 -10.53 -4.67
C GLU A 129 -8.26 -10.73 -3.77
N GLN A 130 -7.41 -11.71 -4.08
CA GLN A 130 -6.15 -11.94 -3.37
C GLN A 130 -5.17 -10.75 -3.56
N ALA A 131 -5.08 -10.21 -4.77
CA ALA A 131 -4.25 -9.04 -5.06
C ALA A 131 -4.73 -7.79 -4.30
N LEU A 132 -6.05 -7.54 -4.28
CA LEU A 132 -6.65 -6.45 -3.52
C LEU A 132 -6.43 -6.60 -2.02
N GLN A 133 -6.52 -7.81 -1.48
CA GLN A 133 -6.21 -8.09 -0.08
C GLN A 133 -4.75 -7.79 0.26
N ARG A 134 -3.81 -8.15 -0.61
CA ARG A 134 -2.38 -7.81 -0.45
C ARG A 134 -2.18 -6.30 -0.44
N SER A 135 -2.79 -5.59 -1.39
CA SER A 135 -2.75 -4.13 -1.46
C SER A 135 -3.31 -3.49 -0.19
N ALA A 136 -4.48 -3.93 0.27
CA ALA A 136 -5.12 -3.44 1.50
C ALA A 136 -4.20 -3.57 2.72
N THR A 137 -3.60 -4.75 2.91
CA THR A 137 -2.67 -5.02 4.01
C THR A 137 -1.45 -4.10 3.95
N THR A 138 -0.86 -3.94 2.75
CA THR A 138 0.30 -3.07 2.57
C THR A 138 -0.03 -1.60 2.87
N LEU A 139 -1.16 -1.10 2.37
CA LEU A 139 -1.60 0.27 2.61
C LEU A 139 -1.89 0.52 4.10
N GLN A 140 -2.47 -0.47 4.79
CA GLN A 140 -2.71 -0.37 6.24
C GLN A 140 -1.40 -0.23 7.01
N VAL A 141 -0.39 -1.05 6.70
CA VAL A 141 0.94 -0.97 7.32
C VAL A 141 1.61 0.37 7.03
N GLN A 142 1.54 0.84 5.78
CA GLN A 142 2.12 2.14 5.40
C GLN A 142 1.44 3.31 6.14
N ARG A 143 0.10 3.30 6.24
CA ARG A 143 -0.64 4.33 6.99
C ARG A 143 -0.29 4.33 8.47
N ALA A 144 -0.21 3.16 9.09
CA ALA A 144 0.20 3.04 10.49
C ALA A 144 1.61 3.62 10.72
N LYS A 145 2.55 3.29 9.82
CA LYS A 145 3.92 3.82 9.86
C LYS A 145 3.95 5.35 9.70
N GLN A 146 3.19 5.89 8.74
CA GLN A 146 3.10 7.34 8.53
C GLN A 146 2.51 8.06 9.75
N THR A 147 1.43 7.51 10.33
CA THR A 147 0.81 8.06 11.54
C THR A 147 1.80 8.08 12.70
N LEU A 148 2.54 6.98 12.91
CA LEU A 148 3.57 6.90 13.94
C LEU A 148 4.67 7.95 13.71
N GLN A 149 5.17 8.07 12.49
CA GLN A 149 6.20 9.06 12.15
C GLN A 149 5.71 10.49 12.41
N GLN A 150 4.47 10.79 12.08
CA GLN A 150 3.86 12.09 12.33
C GLN A 150 3.74 12.37 13.83
N SER A 151 3.21 11.42 14.61
CA SER A 151 3.13 11.54 16.06
C SER A 151 4.50 11.78 16.72
N LEU A 152 5.54 11.08 16.25
CA LEU A 152 6.91 11.29 16.70
C LEU A 152 7.45 12.68 16.31
N ALA A 153 7.12 13.18 15.12
CA ALA A 153 7.52 14.51 14.66
C ALA A 153 6.89 15.63 15.51
N ASP A 154 5.66 15.41 15.96
CA ASP A 154 4.90 16.38 16.79
C ASP A 154 5.39 16.48 18.24
N LEU A 155 6.28 15.57 18.69
CA LEU A 155 6.87 15.65 20.01
C LEU A 155 7.93 16.75 20.07
N THR A 156 7.88 17.57 21.12
CA THR A 156 8.96 18.48 21.45
C THR A 156 10.22 17.72 21.89
N GLU A 157 11.37 18.35 21.90
CA GLU A 157 12.64 17.76 22.34
C GLU A 157 12.52 17.17 23.76
N ARG A 158 11.93 17.93 24.69
CA ARG A 158 11.71 17.48 26.07
C ARG A 158 10.72 16.31 26.17
N GLU A 159 9.69 16.29 25.37
CA GLU A 159 8.76 15.14 25.31
C GLU A 159 9.44 13.89 24.75
N ARG A 160 10.33 14.02 23.77
CA ARG A 160 11.16 12.91 23.26
C ARG A 160 12.11 12.35 24.30
N ASP A 161 12.75 13.22 25.09
CA ASP A 161 13.63 12.79 26.19
C ASP A 161 12.85 12.00 27.23
N VAL A 162 11.70 12.52 27.67
CA VAL A 162 10.82 11.81 28.61
C VAL A 162 10.29 10.50 28.01
N MET A 163 9.87 10.50 26.74
CA MET A 163 9.40 9.30 26.04
C MET A 163 10.45 8.18 26.07
N ARG A 164 11.70 8.50 25.74
CA ARG A 164 12.82 7.56 25.73
C ARG A 164 12.99 6.87 27.09
N LEU A 165 13.06 7.65 28.17
CA LEU A 165 13.25 7.14 29.53
C LEU A 165 12.02 6.34 30.05
N VAL A 166 10.80 6.71 29.60
CA VAL A 166 9.58 5.95 29.89
C VAL A 166 9.62 4.58 29.23
N VAL A 167 10.09 4.48 27.98
CA VAL A 167 10.22 3.21 27.25
C VAL A 167 11.31 2.31 27.86
N GLU A 168 12.35 2.90 28.42
CA GLU A 168 13.38 2.20 29.21
C GLU A 168 12.84 1.68 30.56
N GLY A 169 11.63 2.06 30.95
CA GLY A 169 10.97 1.61 32.18
C GLY A 169 11.34 2.41 33.43
N LEU A 170 11.97 3.60 33.29
CA LEU A 170 12.36 4.40 34.43
C LEU A 170 11.14 4.99 35.15
N PRO A 171 11.11 4.99 36.50
CA PRO A 171 10.10 5.68 37.28
C PRO A 171 10.28 7.20 37.20
N ASN A 172 9.18 7.95 37.38
CA ASN A 172 9.15 9.41 37.25
C ASN A 172 10.24 10.14 38.06
N LYS A 173 10.58 9.61 39.24
CA LYS A 173 11.61 10.21 40.10
C LYS A 173 13.00 10.16 39.43
N LEU A 174 13.38 9.01 38.86
CA LEU A 174 14.66 8.86 38.15
C LEU A 174 14.71 9.67 36.86
N ILE A 175 13.55 9.78 36.14
CA ILE A 175 13.44 10.64 34.96
C ILE A 175 13.66 12.11 35.36
N ALA A 176 13.03 12.55 36.46
CA ALA A 176 13.20 13.91 36.98
C ALA A 176 14.65 14.23 37.33
N ASP A 177 15.32 13.33 38.05
CA ASP A 177 16.73 13.46 38.43
C ASP A 177 17.63 13.50 37.18
N GLN A 178 17.37 12.64 36.19
CA GLN A 178 18.21 12.57 34.98
C GLN A 178 18.04 13.76 34.03
N LEU A 179 16.85 14.34 33.97
CA LEU A 179 16.56 15.50 33.12
C LEU A 179 16.65 16.84 33.82
N ASP A 180 17.01 16.84 35.12
CA ASP A 180 17.08 18.05 35.98
C ASP A 180 15.78 18.87 35.97
N ILE A 181 14.64 18.19 36.18
CA ILE A 181 13.29 18.79 36.26
C ILE A 181 12.51 18.22 37.42
N SER A 182 11.37 18.85 37.78
CA SER A 182 10.52 18.33 38.84
C SER A 182 9.74 17.07 38.41
N VAL A 183 9.43 16.19 39.37
CA VAL A 183 8.57 15.02 39.13
C VAL A 183 7.24 15.42 38.51
N ARG A 184 6.66 16.54 38.97
CA ARG A 184 5.43 17.09 38.38
C ARG A 184 5.58 17.48 36.92
N THR A 185 6.73 18.03 36.54
CA THR A 185 7.03 18.36 35.15
C THR A 185 7.14 17.09 34.28
N VAL A 186 7.73 16.02 34.81
CA VAL A 186 7.77 14.70 34.15
C VAL A 186 6.35 14.17 33.93
N GLU A 187 5.46 14.26 34.92
CA GLU A 187 4.06 13.81 34.80
C GLU A 187 3.34 14.57 33.67
N VAL A 188 3.54 15.89 33.58
CA VAL A 188 2.95 16.70 32.50
C VAL A 188 3.48 16.29 31.13
N HIS A 189 4.79 16.10 31.00
CA HIS A 189 5.36 15.64 29.72
C HIS A 189 4.91 14.22 29.36
N ARG A 190 4.85 13.30 30.32
CA ARG A 190 4.30 11.96 30.09
C ARG A 190 2.85 11.97 29.57
N ALA A 191 2.00 12.79 30.19
CA ALA A 191 0.61 12.92 29.77
C ALA A 191 0.52 13.40 28.31
N ARG A 192 1.30 14.43 27.96
CA ARG A 192 1.36 14.94 26.57
C ARG A 192 1.92 13.91 25.57
N VAL A 193 2.95 13.17 25.95
CA VAL A 193 3.49 12.08 25.14
C VAL A 193 2.40 11.03 24.88
N PHE A 194 1.72 10.58 25.92
CA PHE A 194 0.66 9.56 25.78
C PHE A 194 -0.50 10.05 24.91
N GLU A 195 -0.90 11.31 25.05
CA GLU A 195 -1.91 11.95 24.21
C GLU A 195 -1.47 12.00 22.73
N LYS A 196 -0.28 12.54 22.45
CA LYS A 196 0.24 12.66 21.07
C LYS A 196 0.52 11.33 20.40
N MET A 197 0.96 10.34 21.17
CA MET A 197 1.22 8.97 20.69
C MET A 197 -0.04 8.09 20.67
N ALA A 198 -1.20 8.62 21.11
CA ALA A 198 -2.47 7.92 21.20
C ALA A 198 -2.39 6.60 22.00
N VAL A 199 -1.63 6.57 23.11
CA VAL A 199 -1.45 5.39 23.98
C VAL A 199 -1.93 5.68 25.38
N LYS A 200 -2.28 4.63 26.13
CA LYS A 200 -2.80 4.73 27.49
C LYS A 200 -1.77 4.32 28.56
N SER A 201 -0.67 3.67 28.17
CA SER A 201 0.31 3.14 29.11
C SER A 201 1.74 3.15 28.52
N ALA A 202 2.74 3.08 29.40
CA ALA A 202 4.14 2.92 29.01
C ALA A 202 4.38 1.60 28.24
N VAL A 203 3.61 0.54 28.56
CA VAL A 203 3.70 -0.74 27.86
C VAL A 203 3.19 -0.61 26.41
N GLU A 204 2.02 0.02 26.24
CA GLU A 204 1.51 0.31 24.88
C GLU A 204 2.46 1.18 24.07
N LEU A 205 3.08 2.20 24.70
CA LEU A 205 4.07 3.05 24.05
C LEU A 205 5.30 2.23 23.61
N ALA A 206 5.81 1.34 24.47
CA ALA A 206 6.95 0.50 24.14
C ALA A 206 6.63 -0.48 22.99
N ASN A 207 5.45 -1.10 22.99
CA ASN A 207 5.01 -2.00 21.92
C ASN A 207 4.82 -1.23 20.60
N LEU A 208 4.18 -0.06 20.63
CA LEU A 208 4.02 0.80 19.45
C LEU A 208 5.36 1.16 18.79
N LEU A 209 6.38 1.47 19.59
CA LEU A 209 7.71 1.82 19.08
C LEU A 209 8.55 0.63 18.61
N ARG A 210 8.26 -0.57 19.11
CA ARG A 210 8.88 -1.82 18.63
C ARG A 210 8.25 -2.36 17.35
N GLY A 211 7.08 -1.87 16.98
CA GLY A 211 6.32 -2.36 15.83
C GLY A 211 5.53 -3.64 16.11
N GLU A 212 5.24 -3.92 17.37
CA GLU A 212 4.43 -5.05 17.85
C GLU A 212 2.94 -4.66 18.05
#